data_29dbb99ea7c62ab496143f3733cb5219
#
_entry.id   29dbb99ea7c62ab496143f3733cb5219
#
_cell.length_a   1.000
_cell.length_b   1.000
_cell.length_c   1.000
_cell.angle_alpha   90.00
_cell.angle_beta   90.00
_cell.angle_gamma   90.00
#
_symmetry.space_group_name_H-M   'P 1'
#
loop_
_entity.id
_entity.type
_entity.pdbx_description
1 polymer ?
#
loop_
_entity_poly.entity_id
_entity_poly.type
_entity_poly.pdbx_seq_one_letter_code
_entity_poly.pdbx_strand_id
1 'polypeptide(L)'
;MKVVNTIKELKELLAVCRSEGKSVGLVPTMGALHAGHASLVERAVKDNDVVVVSVFVNPTQFNDKNDLKNYPRTLEADCALLEKVGASVSFAPSVEEMYPTEDTRQFSFAPLDTVMEGACRPGHFNGVAQIVSKLFYAVEPDRAYFGEKDFQQLAIIREMVRQLGLGLEIIGCPIIREADGLAMSSRNTLLSEDERERALTISSTLFASADFAKVNSLEATKAFVEDMINDTPGLDLEYYQIVDGNTLQEIGEWSDSDYVVGCIALFCGNVRLIDNIKYKGGK
;
A
#
# COMPACT_ATOMS: atom_id res chain seq x y z
N MET A 1 -17.25 8.75 15.69
CA MET A 1 -17.04 7.62 14.78
C MET A 1 -17.72 6.36 15.31
N LYS A 2 -18.28 5.48 14.46
CA LYS A 2 -18.88 4.20 14.87
C LYS A 2 -17.88 3.05 14.63
N VAL A 3 -17.70 2.16 15.62
CA VAL A 3 -16.92 0.94 15.44
C VAL A 3 -17.88 -0.21 15.13
N VAL A 4 -17.61 -0.98 14.08
CA VAL A 4 -18.44 -2.06 13.58
C VAL A 4 -17.58 -3.31 13.38
N ASN A 5 -18.04 -4.47 13.82
CA ASN A 5 -17.25 -5.70 13.79
C ASN A 5 -17.82 -6.77 12.86
N THR A 6 -19.05 -6.60 12.36
CA THR A 6 -19.66 -7.56 11.46
C THR A 6 -20.06 -6.94 10.12
N ILE A 7 -19.98 -7.73 9.06
CA ILE A 7 -20.41 -7.33 7.70
C ILE A 7 -21.90 -6.95 7.70
N LYS A 8 -22.72 -7.67 8.52
CA LYS A 8 -24.15 -7.38 8.63
C LYS A 8 -24.41 -5.98 9.18
N GLU A 9 -23.82 -5.62 10.33
CA GLU A 9 -23.95 -4.29 10.92
C GLU A 9 -23.45 -3.18 9.97
N LEU A 10 -22.33 -3.45 9.29
CA LEU A 10 -21.77 -2.52 8.31
C LEU A 10 -22.76 -2.26 7.16
N LYS A 11 -23.31 -3.33 6.56
CA LYS A 11 -24.29 -3.22 5.47
C LYS A 11 -25.58 -2.53 5.88
N GLU A 12 -26.11 -2.82 7.08
CA GLU A 12 -27.29 -2.15 7.62
C GLU A 12 -27.05 -0.63 7.78
N LEU A 13 -25.89 -0.24 8.31
CA LEU A 13 -25.52 1.17 8.46
C LEU A 13 -25.40 1.85 7.09
N LEU A 14 -24.67 1.25 6.14
CA LEU A 14 -24.42 1.83 4.83
C LEU A 14 -25.68 1.88 3.97
N ALA A 15 -26.64 0.96 4.15
CA ALA A 15 -27.94 1.00 3.47
C ALA A 15 -28.71 2.28 3.82
N VAL A 16 -28.68 2.70 5.10
CA VAL A 16 -29.28 3.99 5.50
C VAL A 16 -28.59 5.16 4.82
N CYS A 17 -27.26 5.19 4.83
CA CYS A 17 -26.51 6.26 4.17
C CYS A 17 -26.83 6.37 2.68
N ARG A 18 -26.89 5.23 1.98
CA ARG A 18 -27.24 5.21 0.54
C ARG A 18 -28.68 5.63 0.27
N SER A 19 -29.63 5.29 1.15
CA SER A 19 -31.01 5.74 1.01
C SER A 19 -31.15 7.26 1.11
N GLU A 20 -30.17 7.93 1.72
CA GLU A 20 -30.05 9.38 1.81
C GLU A 20 -29.22 9.98 0.66
N GLY A 21 -28.79 9.17 -0.30
CA GLY A 21 -27.98 9.60 -1.45
C GLY A 21 -26.52 9.93 -1.13
N LYS A 22 -26.00 9.47 0.01
CA LYS A 22 -24.62 9.74 0.45
C LYS A 22 -23.61 8.85 -0.28
N SER A 23 -22.51 9.47 -0.70
CA SER A 23 -21.32 8.78 -1.23
C SER A 23 -20.53 8.10 -0.14
N VAL A 24 -19.91 6.95 -0.48
CA VAL A 24 -19.14 6.11 0.46
C VAL A 24 -17.70 5.96 -0.03
N GLY A 25 -16.75 6.39 0.78
CA GLY A 25 -15.32 6.14 0.60
C GLY A 25 -14.84 4.97 1.47
N LEU A 26 -13.89 4.19 0.96
CA LEU A 26 -13.23 3.11 1.70
C LEU A 26 -11.73 3.32 1.77
N VAL A 27 -11.15 3.17 2.95
CA VAL A 27 -9.69 3.12 3.18
C VAL A 27 -9.34 1.76 3.79
N PRO A 28 -8.84 0.79 3.00
CA PRO A 28 -8.39 -0.50 3.53
C PRO A 28 -7.07 -0.34 4.29
N THR A 29 -7.02 -0.82 5.53
CA THR A 29 -5.81 -0.86 6.36
C THR A 29 -5.68 -2.15 7.15
N MET A 30 -4.47 -2.42 7.64
CA MET A 30 -4.22 -3.53 8.57
C MET A 30 -4.14 -3.07 10.04
N GLY A 31 -4.44 -1.81 10.34
CA GLY A 31 -4.21 -1.23 11.68
C GLY A 31 -2.78 -0.74 11.87
N ALA A 32 -2.39 -0.46 13.11
CA ALA A 32 -1.15 0.22 13.47
C ALA A 32 -0.98 1.52 12.67
N LEU A 33 -2.01 2.35 12.75
CA LEU A 33 -2.16 3.52 11.89
C LEU A 33 -1.15 4.61 12.24
N HIS A 34 -0.67 5.28 11.21
CA HIS A 34 0.27 6.40 11.29
C HIS A 34 -0.18 7.55 10.37
N ALA A 35 0.54 8.66 10.34
CA ALA A 35 0.18 9.84 9.56
C ALA A 35 -0.01 9.54 8.05
N GLY A 36 0.70 8.55 7.50
CA GLY A 36 0.47 8.07 6.14
C GLY A 36 -0.95 7.53 5.93
N HIS A 37 -1.47 6.72 6.86
CA HIS A 37 -2.87 6.27 6.82
C HIS A 37 -3.84 7.42 7.07
N ALA A 38 -3.52 8.32 8.01
CA ALA A 38 -4.33 9.50 8.30
C ALA A 38 -4.56 10.34 7.03
N SER A 39 -3.52 10.54 6.21
CA SER A 39 -3.63 11.31 4.95
C SER A 39 -4.59 10.68 3.93
N LEU A 40 -4.66 9.33 3.88
CA LEU A 40 -5.65 8.63 3.04
C LEU A 40 -7.07 8.91 3.53
N VAL A 41 -7.28 8.85 4.84
CA VAL A 41 -8.59 9.09 5.45
C VAL A 41 -9.01 10.55 5.27
N GLU A 42 -8.12 11.51 5.49
CA GLU A 42 -8.38 12.93 5.26
C GLU A 42 -8.74 13.22 3.81
N ARG A 43 -8.09 12.55 2.86
CA ARG A 43 -8.45 12.64 1.45
C ARG A 43 -9.83 12.02 1.19
N ALA A 44 -10.12 10.84 1.77
CA ALA A 44 -11.43 10.20 1.63
C ALA A 44 -12.56 11.04 2.22
N VAL A 45 -12.34 11.68 3.37
CA VAL A 45 -13.32 12.58 4.03
C VAL A 45 -13.62 13.82 3.19
N LYS A 46 -12.63 14.30 2.44
CA LYS A 46 -12.84 15.42 1.51
C LYS A 46 -13.74 15.06 0.32
N ASP A 47 -13.63 13.83 -0.13
CA ASP A 47 -14.20 13.38 -1.41
C ASP A 47 -15.54 12.65 -1.24
N ASN A 48 -15.94 12.27 0.01
CA ASN A 48 -17.13 11.47 0.27
C ASN A 48 -17.88 11.92 1.52
N ASP A 49 -19.19 11.63 1.57
CA ASP A 49 -20.06 11.93 2.71
C ASP A 49 -19.86 10.98 3.89
N VAL A 50 -19.51 9.73 3.60
CA VAL A 50 -19.28 8.67 4.59
C VAL A 50 -17.95 7.98 4.28
N VAL A 51 -17.09 7.85 5.28
CA VAL A 51 -15.80 7.15 5.13
C VAL A 51 -15.73 5.95 6.05
N VAL A 52 -15.55 4.78 5.46
CA VAL A 52 -15.27 3.52 6.13
C VAL A 52 -13.77 3.25 6.09
N VAL A 53 -13.17 3.00 7.25
CA VAL A 53 -11.79 2.54 7.33
C VAL A 53 -11.78 1.12 7.88
N SER A 54 -11.25 0.16 7.12
CA SER A 54 -11.07 -1.19 7.66
C SER A 54 -9.78 -1.28 8.49
N VAL A 55 -9.87 -1.93 9.63
CA VAL A 55 -8.73 -2.24 10.51
C VAL A 55 -8.69 -3.76 10.65
N PHE A 56 -7.96 -4.43 9.75
CA PHE A 56 -7.95 -5.90 9.67
C PHE A 56 -6.59 -6.44 9.23
N VAL A 57 -5.91 -7.18 10.10
CA VAL A 57 -4.66 -7.87 9.78
C VAL A 57 -5.00 -9.15 9.01
N ASN A 58 -4.84 -9.10 7.69
CA ASN A 58 -5.21 -10.20 6.80
C ASN A 58 -4.17 -11.32 6.81
N PRO A 59 -4.48 -12.52 7.33
CA PRO A 59 -3.49 -13.59 7.44
C PRO A 59 -3.06 -14.17 6.08
N THR A 60 -3.91 -14.10 5.05
CA THR A 60 -3.64 -14.77 3.77
C THR A 60 -2.60 -14.07 2.89
N GLN A 61 -2.25 -12.81 3.20
CA GLN A 61 -1.26 -12.04 2.43
C GLN A 61 0.16 -12.09 3.02
N PHE A 62 0.35 -12.74 4.18
CA PHE A 62 1.66 -12.87 4.82
C PHE A 62 2.35 -14.14 4.36
N ASN A 63 3.55 -14.00 3.78
CA ASN A 63 4.42 -15.13 3.44
C ASN A 63 5.18 -15.65 4.66
N ASP A 64 5.56 -14.75 5.59
CA ASP A 64 6.24 -15.07 6.83
C ASP A 64 5.27 -15.08 8.01
N LYS A 65 5.20 -16.22 8.71
CA LYS A 65 4.39 -16.38 9.92
C LYS A 65 4.87 -15.50 11.08
N ASN A 66 6.17 -15.17 11.12
CA ASN A 66 6.72 -14.28 12.15
C ASN A 66 6.30 -12.83 11.89
N ASP A 67 6.30 -12.37 10.62
CA ASP A 67 5.78 -11.04 10.26
C ASP A 67 4.30 -10.91 10.67
N LEU A 68 3.47 -11.91 10.37
CA LEU A 68 2.07 -11.95 10.81
C LEU A 68 1.93 -11.91 12.33
N LYS A 69 2.74 -12.70 13.05
CA LYS A 69 2.69 -12.79 14.52
C LYS A 69 3.10 -11.48 15.17
N ASN A 70 4.13 -10.84 14.65
CA ASN A 70 4.72 -9.62 15.20
C ASN A 70 4.05 -8.35 14.67
N TYR A 71 3.12 -8.47 13.71
CA TYR A 71 2.45 -7.29 13.15
C TYR A 71 1.67 -6.56 14.26
N PRO A 72 1.90 -5.25 14.44
CA PRO A 72 1.33 -4.50 15.56
C PRO A 72 -0.21 -4.46 15.49
N ARG A 73 -0.87 -4.58 16.64
CA ARG A 73 -2.33 -4.53 16.79
C ARG A 73 -2.67 -3.49 17.85
N THR A 74 -3.20 -2.34 17.43
CA THR A 74 -3.38 -1.14 18.26
C THR A 74 -4.77 -0.53 18.07
N LEU A 75 -5.83 -1.36 18.06
CA LEU A 75 -7.18 -0.95 17.66
C LEU A 75 -7.70 0.30 18.41
N GLU A 76 -7.41 0.42 19.69
CA GLU A 76 -7.86 1.58 20.48
C GLU A 76 -7.18 2.88 20.00
N ALA A 77 -5.86 2.85 19.81
CA ALA A 77 -5.11 3.99 19.27
C ALA A 77 -5.51 4.28 17.81
N ASP A 78 -5.74 3.24 17.03
CA ASP A 78 -6.22 3.37 15.65
C ASP A 78 -7.59 4.07 15.60
N CYS A 79 -8.53 3.66 16.44
CA CYS A 79 -9.84 4.29 16.53
C CYS A 79 -9.75 5.77 16.96
N ALA A 80 -8.88 6.09 17.92
CA ALA A 80 -8.67 7.47 18.36
C ALA A 80 -8.12 8.35 17.22
N LEU A 81 -7.16 7.83 16.44
CA LEU A 81 -6.63 8.52 15.26
C LEU A 81 -7.72 8.71 14.20
N LEU A 82 -8.48 7.66 13.89
CA LEU A 82 -9.55 7.70 12.88
C LEU A 82 -10.66 8.70 13.23
N GLU A 83 -11.04 8.78 14.49
CA GLU A 83 -12.01 9.77 14.97
C GLU A 83 -11.50 11.19 14.79
N LYS A 84 -10.23 11.43 15.13
CA LYS A 84 -9.56 12.73 14.97
C LYS A 84 -9.52 13.20 13.51
N VAL A 85 -9.30 12.30 12.55
CA VAL A 85 -9.22 12.65 11.12
C VAL A 85 -10.57 12.59 10.40
N GLY A 86 -11.68 12.34 11.14
CA GLY A 86 -13.04 12.45 10.61
C GLY A 86 -13.62 11.22 9.94
N ALA A 87 -13.05 10.04 10.17
CA ALA A 87 -13.64 8.79 9.69
C ALA A 87 -15.05 8.59 10.27
N SER A 88 -15.99 8.10 9.46
CA SER A 88 -17.37 7.85 9.89
C SER A 88 -17.50 6.50 10.59
N VAL A 89 -16.82 5.48 10.06
CA VAL A 89 -16.89 4.09 10.51
C VAL A 89 -15.50 3.47 10.55
N SER A 90 -15.17 2.80 11.67
CA SER A 90 -14.06 1.85 11.77
C SER A 90 -14.65 0.45 11.64
N PHE A 91 -14.31 -0.28 10.59
CA PHE A 91 -14.69 -1.68 10.41
C PHE A 91 -13.54 -2.58 10.85
N ALA A 92 -13.72 -3.21 12.01
CA ALA A 92 -12.71 -4.05 12.67
C ALA A 92 -13.20 -5.50 12.84
N PRO A 93 -13.36 -6.26 11.74
CA PRO A 93 -13.88 -7.63 11.80
C PRO A 93 -12.86 -8.62 12.37
N SER A 94 -13.35 -9.77 12.83
CA SER A 94 -12.50 -10.93 13.16
C SER A 94 -12.10 -11.69 11.89
N VAL A 95 -11.12 -12.60 12.03
CA VAL A 95 -10.72 -13.48 10.92
C VAL A 95 -11.88 -14.38 10.50
N GLU A 96 -12.66 -14.89 11.47
CA GLU A 96 -13.81 -15.76 11.23
C GLU A 96 -14.95 -15.02 10.51
N GLU A 97 -15.12 -13.72 10.77
CA GLU A 97 -16.08 -12.88 10.03
C GLU A 97 -15.71 -12.72 8.57
N MET A 98 -14.41 -12.46 8.29
CA MET A 98 -13.93 -12.27 6.91
C MET A 98 -13.73 -13.59 6.18
N TYR A 99 -13.40 -14.66 6.90
CA TYR A 99 -13.13 -16.01 6.36
C TYR A 99 -13.90 -17.07 7.13
N PRO A 100 -15.25 -17.10 7.06
CA PRO A 100 -16.06 -18.13 7.69
C PRO A 100 -15.79 -19.53 7.10
N THR A 101 -15.25 -19.55 5.89
CA THR A 101 -14.69 -20.73 5.20
C THR A 101 -13.42 -20.30 4.49
N GLU A 102 -12.56 -21.27 4.18
CA GLU A 102 -11.35 -21.02 3.40
C GLU A 102 -11.68 -20.37 2.05
N ASP A 103 -10.96 -19.30 1.71
CA ASP A 103 -11.12 -18.62 0.42
C ASP A 103 -10.20 -19.27 -0.61
N THR A 104 -10.77 -20.09 -1.47
CA THR A 104 -10.04 -20.83 -2.50
C THR A 104 -9.95 -20.08 -3.84
N ARG A 105 -10.43 -18.83 -3.91
CA ARG A 105 -10.35 -18.03 -5.14
C ARG A 105 -8.90 -17.77 -5.49
N GLN A 106 -8.59 -17.94 -6.78
CA GLN A 106 -7.29 -17.62 -7.34
C GLN A 106 -7.44 -16.43 -8.30
N PHE A 107 -6.63 -15.41 -8.09
CA PHE A 107 -6.53 -14.25 -8.95
C PHE A 107 -5.22 -14.32 -9.73
N SER A 108 -5.23 -13.85 -10.97
CA SER A 108 -4.03 -13.71 -11.79
C SER A 108 -4.02 -12.32 -12.40
N PHE A 109 -2.91 -11.64 -12.24
CA PHE A 109 -2.72 -10.26 -12.71
C PHE A 109 -1.51 -10.16 -13.64
N ALA A 110 -1.08 -11.29 -14.23
CA ALA A 110 0.08 -11.30 -15.11
C ALA A 110 -0.08 -10.26 -16.25
N PRO A 111 0.97 -9.49 -16.56
CA PRO A 111 2.34 -9.59 -16.03
C PRO A 111 2.58 -8.77 -14.75
N LEU A 112 1.58 -8.06 -14.20
CA LEU A 112 1.74 -7.14 -13.07
C LEU A 112 2.21 -7.84 -11.77
N ASP A 113 1.83 -9.11 -11.56
CA ASP A 113 2.12 -9.90 -10.35
C ASP A 113 3.32 -10.84 -10.48
N THR A 114 4.10 -10.73 -11.59
CA THR A 114 5.23 -11.62 -11.87
C THR A 114 6.60 -10.97 -11.66
N VAL A 115 6.62 -9.70 -11.26
CA VAL A 115 7.82 -8.89 -11.04
C VAL A 115 7.87 -8.35 -9.62
N MET A 116 8.99 -7.79 -9.19
CA MET A 116 9.16 -7.09 -7.92
C MET A 116 8.54 -7.85 -6.72
N GLU A 117 7.59 -7.23 -5.98
CA GLU A 117 6.90 -7.87 -4.84
C GLU A 117 6.25 -9.21 -5.23
N GLY A 118 5.67 -9.31 -6.42
CA GLY A 118 5.03 -10.54 -6.89
C GLY A 118 6.01 -11.68 -7.08
N ALA A 119 7.21 -11.39 -7.58
CA ALA A 119 8.29 -12.37 -7.72
C ALA A 119 8.91 -12.76 -6.37
N CYS A 120 9.15 -11.76 -5.49
CA CYS A 120 9.78 -11.97 -4.18
C CYS A 120 8.82 -12.58 -3.13
N ARG A 121 7.50 -12.40 -3.32
CA ARG A 121 6.46 -12.80 -2.37
C ARG A 121 5.36 -13.63 -3.04
N PRO A 122 5.63 -14.88 -3.45
CA PRO A 122 4.64 -15.73 -4.13
C PRO A 122 3.33 -15.86 -3.34
N GLY A 123 2.19 -15.65 -3.99
CA GLY A 123 0.85 -15.70 -3.36
C GLY A 123 0.41 -14.45 -2.61
N HIS A 124 1.30 -13.49 -2.36
CA HIS A 124 0.97 -12.24 -1.65
C HIS A 124 -0.20 -11.49 -2.30
N PHE A 125 -0.13 -11.22 -3.59
CA PHE A 125 -1.17 -10.48 -4.30
C PHE A 125 -2.48 -11.25 -4.44
N ASN A 126 -2.45 -12.60 -4.43
CA ASN A 126 -3.66 -13.38 -4.31
C ASN A 126 -4.35 -13.12 -2.96
N GLY A 127 -3.60 -13.14 -1.87
CA GLY A 127 -4.12 -12.81 -0.53
C GLY A 127 -4.66 -11.38 -0.42
N VAL A 128 -3.95 -10.40 -1.03
CA VAL A 128 -4.42 -9.01 -1.10
C VAL A 128 -5.73 -8.93 -1.89
N ALA A 129 -5.83 -9.57 -3.06
CA ALA A 129 -7.03 -9.56 -3.87
C ALA A 129 -8.22 -10.24 -3.18
N GLN A 130 -7.98 -11.34 -2.45
CA GLN A 130 -9.02 -12.00 -1.66
C GLN A 130 -9.64 -11.06 -0.63
N ILE A 131 -8.82 -10.41 0.20
CA ILE A 131 -9.35 -9.52 1.24
C ILE A 131 -9.94 -8.24 0.67
N VAL A 132 -9.26 -7.57 -0.27
CA VAL A 132 -9.74 -6.30 -0.79
C VAL A 132 -11.04 -6.46 -1.57
N SER A 133 -11.19 -7.55 -2.37
CA SER A 133 -12.47 -7.85 -3.01
C SER A 133 -13.60 -8.09 -2.00
N LYS A 134 -13.33 -8.79 -0.89
CA LYS A 134 -14.33 -8.97 0.20
C LYS A 134 -14.72 -7.62 0.81
N LEU A 135 -13.76 -6.73 1.06
CA LEU A 135 -14.04 -5.39 1.56
C LEU A 135 -14.88 -4.58 0.55
N PHE A 136 -14.59 -4.68 -0.74
CA PHE A 136 -15.40 -4.02 -1.77
C PHE A 136 -16.82 -4.54 -1.81
N TYR A 137 -17.06 -5.85 -1.70
CA TYR A 137 -18.41 -6.42 -1.62
C TYR A 137 -19.12 -6.18 -0.28
N ALA A 138 -18.40 -5.94 0.81
CA ALA A 138 -18.99 -5.61 2.10
C ALA A 138 -19.40 -4.13 2.18
N VAL A 139 -18.53 -3.24 1.68
CA VAL A 139 -18.70 -1.78 1.75
C VAL A 139 -19.43 -1.23 0.52
N GLU A 140 -19.24 -1.80 -0.66
CA GLU A 140 -19.73 -1.31 -1.96
C GLU A 140 -19.42 0.20 -2.13
N PRO A 141 -18.14 0.62 -2.04
CA PRO A 141 -17.78 2.03 -2.02
C PRO A 141 -17.88 2.67 -3.41
N ASP A 142 -18.10 4.00 -3.46
CA ASP A 142 -17.94 4.79 -4.68
C ASP A 142 -16.48 5.01 -5.02
N ARG A 143 -15.62 5.17 -3.98
CA ARG A 143 -14.17 5.36 -4.10
C ARG A 143 -13.42 4.57 -3.04
N ALA A 144 -12.25 4.04 -3.42
CA ALA A 144 -11.33 3.42 -2.47
C ALA A 144 -9.93 4.01 -2.59
N TYR A 145 -9.27 4.24 -1.44
CA TYR A 145 -8.04 5.02 -1.32
C TYR A 145 -6.88 4.13 -0.93
N PHE A 146 -5.78 4.21 -1.69
CA PHE A 146 -4.56 3.42 -1.49
C PHE A 146 -3.33 4.32 -1.60
N GLY A 147 -2.30 4.05 -0.79
CA GLY A 147 -1.04 4.78 -0.86
C GLY A 147 -0.19 4.38 -2.05
N GLU A 148 0.39 5.36 -2.76
CA GLU A 148 1.35 5.14 -3.84
C GLU A 148 2.66 4.50 -3.34
N LYS A 149 2.91 4.47 -2.04
CA LYS A 149 4.06 3.76 -1.46
C LYS A 149 4.05 2.28 -1.85
N ASP A 150 2.90 1.64 -1.79
CA ASP A 150 2.70 0.25 -2.21
C ASP A 150 2.31 0.22 -3.70
N PHE A 151 3.22 0.72 -4.55
CA PHE A 151 2.98 1.06 -5.94
C PHE A 151 2.43 -0.11 -6.76
N GLN A 152 3.07 -1.27 -6.66
CA GLN A 152 2.61 -2.47 -7.37
C GLN A 152 1.24 -2.93 -6.84
N GLN A 153 0.99 -2.88 -5.53
CA GLN A 153 -0.32 -3.19 -4.96
C GLN A 153 -1.42 -2.29 -5.55
N LEU A 154 -1.15 -1.00 -5.69
CA LEU A 154 -2.11 -0.06 -6.31
C LEU A 154 -2.44 -0.45 -7.75
N ALA A 155 -1.43 -0.85 -8.54
CA ALA A 155 -1.64 -1.34 -9.92
C ALA A 155 -2.47 -2.64 -9.94
N ILE A 156 -2.16 -3.58 -9.06
CA ILE A 156 -2.92 -4.84 -8.89
C ILE A 156 -4.38 -4.58 -8.51
N ILE A 157 -4.64 -3.67 -7.59
CA ILE A 157 -6.02 -3.33 -7.17
C ILE A 157 -6.81 -2.70 -8.32
N ARG A 158 -6.19 -1.82 -9.11
CA ARG A 158 -6.85 -1.24 -10.31
C ARG A 158 -7.20 -2.33 -11.32
N GLU A 159 -6.29 -3.25 -11.57
CA GLU A 159 -6.51 -4.38 -12.47
C GLU A 159 -7.60 -5.32 -11.93
N MET A 160 -7.62 -5.60 -10.63
CA MET A 160 -8.66 -6.40 -9.98
C MET A 160 -10.06 -5.78 -10.16
N VAL A 161 -10.18 -4.48 -9.94
CA VAL A 161 -11.46 -3.74 -10.15
C VAL A 161 -11.92 -3.86 -11.59
N ARG A 162 -10.98 -3.74 -12.56
CA ARG A 162 -11.28 -3.91 -14.00
C ARG A 162 -11.75 -5.32 -14.31
N GLN A 163 -11.05 -6.36 -13.81
CA GLN A 163 -11.40 -7.77 -14.05
C GLN A 163 -12.74 -8.16 -13.43
N LEU A 164 -13.04 -7.66 -12.23
CA LEU A 164 -14.29 -7.92 -11.53
C LEU A 164 -15.47 -7.06 -12.03
N GLY A 165 -15.22 -6.11 -12.91
CA GLY A 165 -16.25 -5.20 -13.43
C GLY A 165 -16.90 -4.34 -12.36
N LEU A 166 -16.16 -3.95 -11.31
CA LEU A 166 -16.68 -3.14 -10.22
C LEU A 166 -16.73 -1.66 -10.61
N GLY A 167 -17.81 -0.98 -10.27
CA GLY A 167 -18.07 0.42 -10.66
C GLY A 167 -17.47 1.46 -9.69
N LEU A 168 -16.43 1.13 -8.91
CA LEU A 168 -15.78 2.06 -7.99
C LEU A 168 -14.52 2.69 -8.59
N GLU A 169 -14.15 3.87 -8.10
CA GLU A 169 -12.94 4.57 -8.48
C GLU A 169 -11.80 4.25 -7.50
N ILE A 170 -10.60 3.92 -8.00
CA ILE A 170 -9.39 3.70 -7.19
C ILE A 170 -8.53 4.95 -7.18
N ILE A 171 -8.41 5.58 -6.02
CA ILE A 171 -7.65 6.81 -5.80
C ILE A 171 -6.26 6.44 -5.25
N GLY A 172 -5.21 6.75 -6.00
CA GLY A 172 -3.83 6.74 -5.50
C GLY A 172 -3.55 8.01 -4.68
N CYS A 173 -2.98 7.86 -3.50
CA CYS A 173 -2.60 8.97 -2.66
C CYS A 173 -1.07 9.03 -2.50
N PRO A 174 -0.46 10.24 -2.53
CA PRO A 174 0.98 10.41 -2.47
C PRO A 174 1.63 9.76 -1.25
N ILE A 175 2.90 9.40 -1.39
CA ILE A 175 3.72 8.89 -0.28
C ILE A 175 3.86 9.98 0.78
N ILE A 176 3.48 9.67 2.01
CA ILE A 176 3.78 10.51 3.18
C ILE A 176 5.11 10.03 3.78
N ARG A 177 5.97 10.99 4.05
CA ARG A 177 7.29 10.74 4.63
C ARG A 177 7.40 11.33 6.02
N GLU A 178 8.25 10.76 6.84
CA GLU A 178 8.64 11.34 8.12
C GLU A 178 9.49 12.61 7.89
N ALA A 179 9.72 13.41 8.93
CA ALA A 179 10.42 14.69 8.80
C ALA A 179 11.85 14.54 8.22
N ASP A 180 12.47 13.39 8.38
CA ASP A 180 13.80 13.04 7.88
C ASP A 180 13.78 12.40 6.48
N GLY A 181 12.60 12.23 5.87
CA GLY A 181 12.42 11.75 4.51
C GLY A 181 12.07 10.26 4.38
N LEU A 182 12.18 9.45 5.43
CA LEU A 182 11.82 8.03 5.36
C LEU A 182 10.33 7.87 5.04
N ALA A 183 9.99 7.00 4.09
CA ALA A 183 8.61 6.68 3.80
C ALA A 183 7.91 6.08 5.02
N MET A 184 6.74 6.62 5.39
CA MET A 184 6.01 6.14 6.57
C MET A 184 5.56 4.69 6.41
N SER A 185 5.86 3.89 7.42
CA SER A 185 5.48 2.47 7.50
C SER A 185 5.30 2.05 8.95
N SER A 186 4.31 1.19 9.22
CA SER A 186 4.16 0.56 10.55
C SER A 186 5.40 -0.24 10.95
N ARG A 187 6.16 -0.74 9.97
CA ARG A 187 7.41 -1.47 10.22
C ARG A 187 8.56 -0.59 10.67
N ASN A 188 8.51 0.73 10.48
CA ASN A 188 9.54 1.65 10.97
C ASN A 188 9.73 1.56 12.49
N THR A 189 8.67 1.20 13.24
CA THR A 189 8.73 1.01 14.70
C THR A 189 9.54 -0.21 15.13
N LEU A 190 9.88 -1.10 14.20
CA LEU A 190 10.69 -2.30 14.47
C LEU A 190 12.20 -2.05 14.31
N LEU A 191 12.58 -0.89 13.73
CA LEU A 191 13.98 -0.51 13.54
C LEU A 191 14.59 -0.06 14.88
N SER A 192 15.81 -0.52 15.17
CA SER A 192 16.65 0.10 16.20
C SER A 192 17.07 1.52 15.79
N GLU A 193 17.63 2.30 16.71
CA GLU A 193 18.09 3.67 16.38
C GLU A 193 19.14 3.66 15.26
N ASP A 194 20.10 2.75 15.30
CA ASP A 194 21.13 2.61 14.26
C ASP A 194 20.55 2.15 12.91
N GLU A 195 19.58 1.23 12.91
CA GLU A 195 18.88 0.81 11.69
C GLU A 195 18.03 1.93 11.14
N ARG A 196 17.39 2.70 12.02
CA ARG A 196 16.57 3.85 11.63
C ARG A 196 17.41 4.92 10.91
N GLU A 197 18.62 5.21 11.40
CA GLU A 197 19.54 6.14 10.75
C GLU A 197 19.99 5.63 9.37
N ARG A 198 20.37 4.34 9.28
CA ARG A 198 20.75 3.71 8.00
C ARG A 198 19.60 3.69 6.99
N ALA A 199 18.37 3.46 7.43
CA ALA A 199 17.20 3.44 6.55
C ALA A 199 16.97 4.77 5.82
N LEU A 200 17.48 5.90 6.31
CA LEU A 200 17.41 7.20 5.65
C LEU A 200 18.15 7.20 4.30
N THR A 201 19.15 6.34 4.14
CA THR A 201 19.86 6.17 2.85
C THR A 201 18.89 5.81 1.72
N ILE A 202 17.80 5.07 2.01
CA ILE A 202 16.82 4.69 0.99
C ILE A 202 16.23 5.92 0.31
N SER A 203 15.59 6.78 1.08
CA SER A 203 14.92 7.97 0.54
C SER A 203 15.91 8.99 -0.03
N SER A 204 17.05 9.21 0.64
CA SER A 204 18.06 10.15 0.16
C SER A 204 18.66 9.70 -1.17
N THR A 205 18.95 8.40 -1.35
CA THR A 205 19.42 7.83 -2.61
C THR A 205 18.37 7.95 -3.72
N LEU A 206 17.11 7.64 -3.43
CA LEU A 206 16.03 7.78 -4.41
C LEU A 206 15.86 9.25 -4.86
N PHE A 207 15.91 10.21 -3.94
CA PHE A 207 15.84 11.61 -4.31
C PHE A 207 17.06 12.07 -5.12
N ALA A 208 18.26 11.67 -4.72
CA ALA A 208 19.48 11.97 -5.47
C ALA A 208 19.43 11.34 -6.88
N SER A 209 18.90 10.14 -7.01
CA SER A 209 18.75 9.47 -8.30
C SER A 209 17.80 10.20 -9.26
N ALA A 210 16.78 10.89 -8.76
CA ALA A 210 15.89 11.69 -9.59
C ALA A 210 16.59 12.89 -10.23
N ASP A 211 17.55 13.49 -9.53
CA ASP A 211 18.39 14.54 -10.10
C ASP A 211 19.45 13.96 -11.04
N PHE A 212 20.06 12.82 -10.69
CA PHE A 212 21.06 12.12 -11.50
C PHE A 212 20.47 11.68 -12.85
N ALA A 213 19.25 11.19 -12.87
CA ALA A 213 18.53 10.73 -14.06
C ALA A 213 18.31 11.82 -15.12
N LYS A 214 18.34 13.10 -14.73
CA LYS A 214 18.14 14.23 -15.68
C LYS A 214 19.24 14.34 -16.73
N VAL A 215 20.44 13.83 -16.43
CA VAL A 215 21.63 13.98 -17.27
C VAL A 215 22.35 12.65 -17.55
N ASN A 216 21.82 11.54 -17.04
CA ASN A 216 22.43 10.21 -17.18
C ASN A 216 21.45 9.20 -17.80
N SER A 217 22.00 8.09 -18.31
CA SER A 217 21.20 6.98 -18.83
C SER A 217 20.43 6.28 -17.73
N LEU A 218 19.42 5.51 -18.12
CA LEU A 218 18.64 4.66 -17.22
C LEU A 218 19.54 3.63 -16.51
N GLU A 219 20.42 2.96 -17.27
CA GLU A 219 21.37 1.98 -16.73
C GLU A 219 22.32 2.61 -15.70
N ALA A 220 22.86 3.79 -15.97
CA ALA A 220 23.72 4.50 -15.02
C ALA A 220 22.94 4.92 -13.76
N THR A 221 21.67 5.30 -13.90
CA THR A 221 20.82 5.67 -12.78
C THR A 221 20.47 4.44 -11.92
N LYS A 222 20.22 3.29 -12.55
CA LYS A 222 20.00 2.03 -11.85
C LYS A 222 21.25 1.63 -11.05
N ALA A 223 22.40 1.62 -11.68
CA ALA A 223 23.67 1.32 -11.03
C ALA A 223 23.97 2.29 -9.86
N PHE A 224 23.73 3.60 -10.04
CA PHE A 224 23.90 4.59 -8.97
C PHE A 224 23.10 4.23 -7.72
N VAL A 225 21.82 3.82 -7.85
CA VAL A 225 20.98 3.45 -6.69
C VAL A 225 21.47 2.15 -6.09
N GLU A 226 21.75 1.14 -6.90
CA GLU A 226 22.22 -0.17 -6.44
C GLU A 226 23.56 -0.05 -5.68
N ASP A 227 24.51 0.71 -6.19
CA ASP A 227 25.81 0.95 -5.55
C ASP A 227 25.65 1.67 -4.20
N MET A 228 24.89 2.75 -4.17
CA MET A 228 24.66 3.53 -2.94
C MET A 228 24.02 2.70 -1.83
N ILE A 229 23.09 1.81 -2.16
CA ILE A 229 22.45 0.94 -1.19
C ILE A 229 23.42 -0.19 -0.74
N ASN A 230 24.10 -0.83 -1.70
CA ASN A 230 25.00 -1.95 -1.41
C ASN A 230 26.25 -1.52 -0.63
N ASP A 231 26.70 -0.27 -0.82
CA ASP A 231 27.83 0.32 -0.07
C ASP A 231 27.43 0.72 1.37
N THR A 232 26.15 0.68 1.72
CA THR A 232 25.67 1.02 3.06
C THR A 232 25.61 -0.23 3.97
N PRO A 233 26.50 -0.38 4.96
CA PRO A 233 26.50 -1.56 5.83
C PRO A 233 25.18 -1.75 6.57
N GLY A 234 24.60 -2.94 6.51
CA GLY A 234 23.34 -3.29 7.18
C GLY A 234 22.09 -3.02 6.35
N LEU A 235 22.25 -2.56 5.11
CA LEU A 235 21.21 -2.64 4.08
C LEU A 235 21.51 -3.83 3.16
N ASP A 236 20.48 -4.59 2.82
CA ASP A 236 20.56 -5.76 1.91
C ASP A 236 19.50 -5.58 0.83
N LEU A 237 19.93 -5.22 -0.38
CA LEU A 237 19.06 -4.91 -1.51
C LEU A 237 18.39 -6.19 -2.03
N GLU A 238 17.08 -6.26 -1.99
CA GLU A 238 16.33 -7.36 -2.59
C GLU A 238 16.08 -7.12 -4.08
N TYR A 239 15.63 -5.93 -4.42
CA TYR A 239 15.55 -5.45 -5.81
C TYR A 239 15.54 -3.92 -5.89
N TYR A 240 16.04 -3.41 -7.01
CA TYR A 240 15.72 -2.08 -7.53
C TYR A 240 15.41 -2.20 -9.02
N GLN A 241 14.20 -1.78 -9.41
CA GLN A 241 13.73 -1.85 -10.79
C GLN A 241 13.18 -0.51 -11.24
N ILE A 242 13.57 -0.06 -12.44
CA ILE A 242 13.00 1.12 -13.10
C ILE A 242 12.03 0.61 -14.16
N VAL A 243 10.75 0.91 -13.99
CA VAL A 243 9.65 0.30 -14.72
C VAL A 243 8.74 1.34 -15.40
N ASP A 244 8.04 0.92 -16.43
CA ASP A 244 6.84 1.61 -16.90
C ASP A 244 5.76 1.55 -15.80
N GLY A 245 5.26 2.71 -15.38
CA GLY A 245 4.33 2.81 -14.26
C GLY A 245 2.93 2.23 -14.51
N ASN A 246 2.59 1.89 -15.76
CA ASN A 246 1.31 1.29 -16.10
C ASN A 246 1.41 -0.24 -16.18
N THR A 247 2.51 -0.75 -16.75
CA THR A 247 2.70 -2.19 -17.01
C THR A 247 3.56 -2.90 -15.99
N LEU A 248 4.32 -2.12 -15.18
CA LEU A 248 5.32 -2.58 -14.21
C LEU A 248 6.47 -3.40 -14.84
N GLN A 249 6.60 -3.36 -16.16
CA GLN A 249 7.70 -4.02 -16.85
C GLN A 249 8.92 -3.12 -16.89
N GLU A 250 10.12 -3.70 -16.75
CA GLU A 250 11.37 -2.96 -16.87
C GLU A 250 11.47 -2.32 -18.25
N ILE A 251 12.01 -1.11 -18.29
CA ILE A 251 12.30 -0.36 -19.50
C ILE A 251 13.82 -0.30 -19.74
N GLY A 252 14.24 -0.21 -20.99
CA GLY A 252 15.64 -0.13 -21.37
C GLY A 252 16.17 1.30 -21.47
N GLU A 253 15.30 2.23 -21.84
CA GLU A 253 15.65 3.64 -22.06
C GLU A 253 14.53 4.55 -21.50
N TRP A 254 14.88 5.80 -21.17
CA TRP A 254 13.92 6.81 -20.71
C TRP A 254 12.80 7.11 -21.70
N SER A 255 13.04 6.86 -23.00
CA SER A 255 12.07 7.06 -24.09
C SER A 255 10.99 5.99 -24.18
N ASP A 256 11.20 4.82 -23.55
CA ASP A 256 10.29 3.66 -23.66
C ASP A 256 8.95 3.90 -22.99
N SER A 257 8.87 4.84 -22.05
CA SER A 257 7.62 5.15 -21.36
C SER A 257 7.50 6.64 -21.03
N ASP A 258 6.26 7.12 -20.99
CA ASP A 258 5.89 8.45 -20.49
C ASP A 258 5.55 8.46 -18.99
N TYR A 259 5.52 7.29 -18.36
CA TYR A 259 5.34 7.17 -16.92
C TYR A 259 6.35 6.18 -16.34
N VAL A 260 7.39 6.69 -15.69
CA VAL A 260 8.54 5.90 -15.23
C VAL A 260 8.69 6.00 -13.71
N VAL A 261 8.77 4.85 -13.05
CA VAL A 261 8.90 4.74 -11.59
C VAL A 261 10.04 3.79 -11.24
N GLY A 262 10.89 4.20 -10.31
CA GLY A 262 11.88 3.35 -9.67
C GLY A 262 11.30 2.76 -8.38
N CYS A 263 11.25 1.44 -8.28
CA CYS A 263 10.74 0.72 -7.11
C CYS A 263 11.86 -0.04 -6.43
N ILE A 264 11.97 0.10 -5.11
CA ILE A 264 12.99 -0.55 -4.29
C ILE A 264 12.38 -1.39 -3.18
N ALA A 265 12.98 -2.56 -2.92
CA ALA A 265 12.80 -3.31 -1.69
C ALA A 265 14.14 -3.75 -1.15
N LEU A 266 14.31 -3.70 0.15
CA LEU A 266 15.54 -4.09 0.83
C LEU A 266 15.25 -4.48 2.29
N PHE A 267 16.20 -5.14 2.89
CA PHE A 267 16.22 -5.38 4.33
C PHE A 267 17.16 -4.38 5.02
N CYS A 268 16.70 -3.78 6.11
CA CYS A 268 17.51 -3.05 7.07
C CYS A 268 17.56 -3.90 8.36
N GLY A 269 18.66 -4.59 8.57
CA GLY A 269 18.70 -5.68 9.54
C GLY A 269 17.66 -6.76 9.19
N ASN A 270 16.72 -6.99 10.10
CA ASN A 270 15.61 -7.95 9.87
C ASN A 270 14.31 -7.30 9.36
N VAL A 271 14.31 -5.99 9.15
CA VAL A 271 13.10 -5.25 8.77
C VAL A 271 13.09 -5.00 7.27
N ARG A 272 12.11 -5.58 6.58
CA ARG A 272 11.92 -5.36 5.15
C ARG A 272 11.22 -4.01 4.91
N LEU A 273 11.85 -3.17 4.11
CA LEU A 273 11.37 -1.83 3.75
C LEU A 273 11.18 -1.72 2.24
N ILE A 274 10.18 -0.94 1.84
CA ILE A 274 9.94 -0.59 0.43
C ILE A 274 9.76 0.91 0.28
N ASP A 275 10.16 1.41 -0.88
CA ASP A 275 9.92 2.80 -1.28
C ASP A 275 9.85 2.88 -2.81
N ASN A 276 9.50 4.04 -3.34
CA ASN A 276 9.57 4.29 -4.78
C ASN A 276 9.80 5.77 -5.08
N ILE A 277 10.25 6.03 -6.30
CA ILE A 277 10.48 7.38 -6.83
C ILE A 277 9.93 7.49 -8.25
N LYS A 278 9.23 8.56 -8.53
CA LYS A 278 8.75 8.88 -9.86
C LYS A 278 9.82 9.67 -10.62
N TYR A 279 10.28 9.11 -11.73
CA TYR A 279 11.25 9.77 -12.63
C TYR A 279 10.55 10.59 -13.70
N LYS A 280 9.41 10.11 -14.22
CA LYS A 280 8.71 10.75 -15.34
C LYS A 280 7.22 10.50 -15.25
N GLY A 281 6.41 11.49 -15.66
CA GLY A 281 4.96 11.35 -15.85
C GLY A 281 4.16 11.02 -14.57
N GLY A 282 3.00 10.41 -14.79
CA GLY A 282 2.01 10.11 -13.76
C GLY A 282 1.11 11.32 -13.47
N LYS A 283 -0.19 11.04 -13.26
CA LYS A 283 -1.18 12.06 -12.89
C LYS A 283 -1.17 12.33 -11.40
#